data_5643ea4af2e65843f44e09b46f9e7889
#
_entry.id   5643ea4af2e65843f44e09b46f9e7889
#
_cell.length_a   1.000
_cell.length_b   1.000
_cell.length_c   1.000
_cell.angle_alpha   90.00
_cell.angle_beta   90.00
_cell.angle_gamma   90.00
#
_symmetry.space_group_name_H-M   'P 1'
#
loop_
_entity.id
_entity.type
_entity.pdbx_description
1 polymer ?
#
loop_
_entity_poly.entity_id
_entity_poly.type
_entity_poly.pdbx_seq_one_letter_code
_entity_poly.pdbx_strand_id
1 'polypeptide(L)'
;MTHGFQFVQDLAVVLVIATLVGWFCQRIGLSVVVGFLAAGMIIGPHTPPATLISDVERIETLSQLGLVFLMFAIGMGLSLRRLRRLGPGLVLATFFGALVMYHLSRLFGFAIGWNANQGLFLAGMLMVSSSAIISKILHESGANHERSGQLAMGVSVLEDGVAVVMLTLLGSMAGAEAAPASGVVGTLFRLGAFVVLAGVGGLLAVPWLLRRMSIAADEELQTLGVAGLLLGLAVVAQASGYSLALGAFLLGVIVAETLHRNQVERAFEGIRAVFSEIGRAHV
;
A
#
# COMPACT_ATOMS: atom_id res chain seq x y z
N MET A 1 -3.92 6.25 -33.37
CA MET A 1 -5.24 5.94 -32.76
C MET A 1 -5.31 4.55 -32.09
N THR A 2 -4.33 3.67 -32.31
CA THR A 2 -4.33 2.29 -31.81
C THR A 2 -3.99 2.13 -30.33
N HIS A 3 -3.11 2.96 -29.76
CA HIS A 3 -2.67 2.81 -28.37
C HIS A 3 -3.76 3.07 -27.31
N GLY A 4 -4.62 4.05 -27.50
CA GLY A 4 -5.70 4.34 -26.54
C GLY A 4 -6.78 3.27 -26.52
N PHE A 5 -7.12 2.70 -27.67
CA PHE A 5 -8.10 1.62 -27.76
C PHE A 5 -7.60 0.32 -27.09
N GLN A 6 -6.31 0.00 -27.29
CA GLN A 6 -5.69 -1.18 -26.67
C GLN A 6 -5.66 -1.05 -25.15
N PHE A 7 -5.36 0.14 -24.60
CA PHE A 7 -5.41 0.37 -23.15
C PHE A 7 -6.81 0.10 -22.55
N VAL A 8 -7.86 0.58 -23.21
CA VAL A 8 -9.25 0.34 -22.77
C VAL A 8 -9.60 -1.15 -22.89
N GLN A 9 -9.13 -1.82 -23.92
CA GLN A 9 -9.31 -3.25 -24.12
C GLN A 9 -8.62 -4.06 -23.03
N ASP A 10 -7.35 -3.77 -22.73
CA ASP A 10 -6.58 -4.42 -21.68
C ASP A 10 -7.25 -4.23 -20.30
N LEU A 11 -7.67 -3.01 -20.00
CA LEU A 11 -8.39 -2.69 -18.76
C LEU A 11 -9.72 -3.47 -18.66
N ALA A 12 -10.48 -3.55 -19.75
CA ALA A 12 -11.74 -4.29 -19.78
C ALA A 12 -11.51 -5.80 -19.53
N VAL A 13 -10.49 -6.38 -20.16
CA VAL A 13 -10.12 -7.79 -19.98
C VAL A 13 -9.74 -8.06 -18.52
N VAL A 14 -8.87 -7.22 -17.94
CA VAL A 14 -8.47 -7.33 -16.53
C VAL A 14 -9.68 -7.31 -15.60
N LEU A 15 -10.54 -6.30 -15.75
CA LEU A 15 -11.70 -6.13 -14.87
C LEU A 15 -12.71 -7.27 -14.99
N VAL A 16 -12.99 -7.73 -16.22
CA VAL A 16 -13.93 -8.84 -16.45
C VAL A 16 -13.40 -10.14 -15.86
N ILE A 17 -12.15 -10.49 -16.13
CA ILE A 17 -11.59 -11.75 -15.64
C ILE A 17 -11.39 -11.71 -14.13
N ALA A 18 -10.91 -10.59 -13.57
CA ALA A 18 -10.80 -10.43 -12.12
C ALA A 18 -12.17 -10.59 -11.44
N THR A 19 -13.22 -9.98 -11.99
CA THR A 19 -14.58 -10.11 -11.45
C THR A 19 -15.08 -11.57 -11.50
N LEU A 20 -14.90 -12.26 -12.63
CA LEU A 20 -15.37 -13.63 -12.79
C LEU A 20 -14.63 -14.61 -11.86
N VAL A 21 -13.30 -14.52 -11.81
CA VAL A 21 -12.47 -15.38 -10.96
C VAL A 21 -12.67 -15.05 -9.48
N GLY A 22 -12.75 -13.76 -9.14
CA GLY A 22 -13.05 -13.32 -7.77
C GLY A 22 -14.40 -13.81 -7.28
N TRP A 23 -15.45 -13.70 -8.12
CA TRP A 23 -16.77 -14.23 -7.81
C TRP A 23 -16.76 -15.75 -7.64
N PHE A 24 -16.06 -16.48 -8.51
CA PHE A 24 -15.91 -17.93 -8.40
C PHE A 24 -15.20 -18.33 -7.11
N CYS A 25 -14.08 -17.68 -6.77
CA CYS A 25 -13.37 -17.93 -5.53
C CYS A 25 -14.25 -17.66 -4.30
N GLN A 26 -15.02 -16.59 -4.31
CA GLN A 26 -15.96 -16.30 -3.23
C GLN A 26 -17.05 -17.38 -3.07
N ARG A 27 -17.54 -17.93 -4.19
CA ARG A 27 -18.53 -19.03 -4.15
C ARG A 27 -18.01 -20.31 -3.51
N ILE A 28 -16.72 -20.61 -3.66
CA ILE A 28 -16.08 -21.78 -3.05
C ILE A 28 -15.50 -21.50 -1.66
N GLY A 29 -15.80 -20.33 -1.07
CA GLY A 29 -15.38 -19.97 0.29
C GLY A 29 -13.96 -19.41 0.39
N LEU A 30 -13.29 -19.14 -0.74
CA LEU A 30 -11.98 -18.49 -0.76
C LEU A 30 -12.12 -16.96 -0.72
N SER A 31 -11.07 -16.29 -0.26
CA SER A 31 -10.99 -14.82 -0.33
C SER A 31 -11.01 -14.34 -1.78
N VAL A 32 -11.72 -13.25 -2.02
CA VAL A 32 -11.75 -12.57 -3.33
C VAL A 32 -10.33 -12.19 -3.79
N VAL A 33 -9.45 -11.85 -2.85
CA VAL A 33 -8.03 -11.54 -3.13
C VAL A 33 -7.30 -12.70 -3.80
N VAL A 34 -7.57 -13.95 -3.37
CA VAL A 34 -7.01 -15.15 -4.03
C VAL A 34 -7.51 -15.24 -5.47
N GLY A 35 -8.78 -14.87 -5.70
CA GLY A 35 -9.36 -14.81 -7.04
C GLY A 35 -8.65 -13.79 -7.94
N PHE A 36 -8.29 -12.63 -7.42
CA PHE A 36 -7.58 -11.60 -8.18
C PHE A 36 -6.14 -12.02 -8.52
N LEU A 37 -5.43 -12.64 -7.58
CA LEU A 37 -4.10 -13.21 -7.84
C LEU A 37 -4.17 -14.30 -8.93
N ALA A 38 -5.16 -15.21 -8.83
CA ALA A 38 -5.38 -16.23 -9.85
C ALA A 38 -5.75 -15.61 -11.22
N ALA A 39 -6.58 -14.58 -11.23
CA ALA A 39 -6.90 -13.84 -12.45
C ALA A 39 -5.65 -13.23 -13.08
N GLY A 40 -4.79 -12.57 -12.29
CA GLY A 40 -3.52 -12.01 -12.75
C GLY A 40 -2.60 -13.06 -13.35
N MET A 41 -2.50 -14.24 -12.71
CA MET A 41 -1.76 -15.38 -13.27
C MET A 41 -2.32 -15.86 -14.61
N ILE A 42 -3.65 -15.88 -14.79
CA ILE A 42 -4.31 -16.32 -16.03
C ILE A 42 -4.08 -15.32 -17.16
N ILE A 43 -4.13 -14.01 -16.87
CA ILE A 43 -4.06 -12.93 -17.86
C ILE A 43 -2.62 -12.56 -18.20
N GLY A 44 -1.70 -12.83 -17.29
CA GLY A 44 -0.33 -12.37 -17.30
C GLY A 44 0.45 -12.76 -18.56
N PRO A 45 1.48 -11.98 -18.93
CA PRO A 45 2.26 -12.16 -20.15
C PRO A 45 3.10 -13.45 -20.15
N HIS A 46 3.24 -14.10 -19.01
CA HIS A 46 4.07 -15.31 -18.84
C HIS A 46 3.26 -16.62 -18.78
N THR A 47 1.95 -16.58 -19.03
CA THR A 47 1.09 -17.77 -18.94
C THR A 47 0.69 -18.29 -20.30
N PRO A 48 1.32 -19.40 -20.81
CA PRO A 48 0.90 -20.05 -22.05
C PRO A 48 -0.45 -20.78 -21.84
N PRO A 49 -1.27 -21.01 -22.91
CA PRO A 49 -0.97 -20.86 -24.32
C PRO A 49 -1.36 -19.51 -24.94
N ALA A 50 -2.12 -18.66 -24.25
CA ALA A 50 -2.59 -17.41 -24.82
C ALA A 50 -2.33 -16.27 -23.82
N THR A 51 -1.32 -15.46 -24.09
CA THR A 51 -1.12 -14.18 -23.43
C THR A 51 -2.24 -13.23 -23.86
N LEU A 52 -3.22 -12.99 -22.95
CA LEU A 52 -4.33 -12.09 -23.24
C LEU A 52 -3.87 -10.62 -23.27
N ILE A 53 -2.84 -10.32 -22.49
CA ILE A 53 -2.21 -9.01 -22.45
C ILE A 53 -0.72 -9.18 -22.65
N SER A 54 -0.20 -8.60 -23.71
CA SER A 54 1.20 -8.72 -24.12
C SER A 54 2.05 -7.48 -23.78
N ASP A 55 1.41 -6.36 -23.45
CA ASP A 55 2.10 -5.09 -23.16
C ASP A 55 2.32 -4.95 -21.64
N VAL A 56 3.49 -5.38 -21.20
CA VAL A 56 3.91 -5.36 -19.78
C VAL A 56 3.96 -3.93 -19.23
N GLU A 57 4.40 -2.95 -20.02
CA GLU A 57 4.54 -1.56 -19.58
C GLU A 57 3.19 -0.92 -19.20
N ARG A 58 2.15 -1.24 -19.97
CA ARG A 58 0.78 -0.76 -19.64
C ARG A 58 0.23 -1.37 -18.38
N ILE A 59 0.46 -2.66 -18.20
CA ILE A 59 0.06 -3.37 -16.98
C ILE A 59 0.79 -2.78 -15.78
N GLU A 60 2.08 -2.55 -15.90
CA GLU A 60 2.88 -1.94 -14.83
C GLU A 60 2.35 -0.54 -14.46
N THR A 61 2.00 0.27 -15.44
CA THR A 61 1.39 1.60 -15.20
C THR A 61 0.06 1.50 -14.44
N LEU A 62 -0.81 0.57 -14.82
CA LEU A 62 -2.08 0.31 -14.13
C LEU A 62 -1.86 -0.19 -12.71
N SER A 63 -0.90 -1.10 -12.53
CA SER A 63 -0.51 -1.64 -11.23
C SER A 63 0.04 -0.55 -10.31
N GLN A 64 0.89 0.34 -10.83
CA GLN A 64 1.42 1.48 -10.07
C GLN A 64 0.31 2.44 -9.62
N LEU A 65 -0.66 2.73 -10.49
CA LEU A 65 -1.84 3.51 -10.11
C LEU A 65 -2.67 2.80 -9.03
N GLY A 66 -2.91 1.50 -9.20
CA GLY A 66 -3.59 0.67 -8.20
C GLY A 66 -2.88 0.71 -6.85
N LEU A 67 -1.55 0.58 -6.87
CA LEU A 67 -0.72 0.64 -5.67
C LEU A 67 -0.80 2.01 -4.98
N VAL A 68 -0.80 3.11 -5.74
CA VAL A 68 -0.94 4.48 -5.21
C VAL A 68 -2.27 4.63 -4.47
N PHE A 69 -3.39 4.22 -5.08
CA PHE A 69 -4.70 4.30 -4.42
C PHE A 69 -4.81 3.37 -3.20
N LEU A 70 -4.24 2.17 -3.29
CA LEU A 70 -4.21 1.22 -2.17
C LEU A 70 -3.40 1.79 -0.99
N MET A 71 -2.20 2.31 -1.25
CA MET A 71 -1.34 2.88 -0.21
C MET A 71 -1.95 4.13 0.43
N PHE A 72 -2.62 4.96 -0.36
CA PHE A 72 -3.39 6.09 0.16
C PHE A 72 -4.51 5.63 1.11
N ALA A 73 -5.25 4.59 0.73
CA ALA A 73 -6.31 4.03 1.56
C ALA A 73 -5.78 3.42 2.87
N ILE A 74 -4.65 2.70 2.81
CA ILE A 74 -3.96 2.18 4.00
C ILE A 74 -3.52 3.33 4.90
N GLY A 75 -2.92 4.37 4.31
CA GLY A 75 -2.53 5.58 5.04
C GLY A 75 -3.71 6.27 5.74
N MET A 76 -4.86 6.39 5.06
CA MET A 76 -6.09 6.93 5.68
C MET A 76 -6.62 6.06 6.83
N GLY A 77 -6.40 4.76 6.78
CA GLY A 77 -6.72 3.83 7.87
C GLY A 77 -5.88 4.06 9.12
N LEU A 78 -4.65 4.58 8.94
CA LEU A 78 -3.69 4.80 10.02
C LEU A 78 -3.95 6.14 10.72
N SER A 79 -4.64 6.11 11.85
CA SER A 79 -4.86 7.31 12.68
C SER A 79 -3.80 7.42 13.77
N LEU A 80 -2.97 8.45 13.72
CA LEU A 80 -1.95 8.75 14.75
C LEU A 80 -2.57 8.92 16.14
N ARG A 81 -3.82 9.42 16.20
CA ARG A 81 -4.56 9.55 17.47
C ARG A 81 -4.92 8.19 18.07
N ARG A 82 -5.32 7.21 17.23
CA ARG A 82 -5.56 5.84 17.70
C ARG A 82 -4.27 5.20 18.17
N LEU A 83 -3.19 5.37 17.41
CA LEU A 83 -1.88 4.85 17.74
C LEU A 83 -1.39 5.35 19.11
N ARG A 84 -1.55 6.65 19.40
CA ARG A 84 -1.23 7.21 20.72
C ARG A 84 -2.07 6.62 21.86
N ARG A 85 -3.33 6.26 21.60
CA ARG A 85 -4.21 5.66 22.62
C ARG A 85 -3.86 4.22 22.97
N LEU A 86 -3.29 3.46 22.03
CA LEU A 86 -2.89 2.08 22.25
C LEU A 86 -1.62 1.94 23.12
N GLY A 87 -0.92 3.05 23.31
CA GLY A 87 0.22 3.15 24.22
C GLY A 87 1.54 2.63 23.64
N PRO A 88 2.66 2.93 24.33
CA PRO A 88 3.99 2.58 23.85
C PRO A 88 4.26 1.07 23.80
N GLY A 89 3.53 0.29 24.61
CA GLY A 89 3.68 -1.17 24.66
C GLY A 89 3.36 -1.84 23.32
N LEU A 90 2.39 -1.31 22.55
CA LEU A 90 2.05 -1.82 21.24
C LEU A 90 3.18 -1.57 20.24
N VAL A 91 3.75 -0.38 20.23
CA VAL A 91 4.87 -0.01 19.37
C VAL A 91 6.09 -0.89 19.68
N LEU A 92 6.37 -1.10 20.98
CA LEU A 92 7.45 -2.00 21.40
C LEU A 92 7.18 -3.44 20.97
N ALA A 93 5.96 -3.95 21.11
CA ALA A 93 5.61 -5.31 20.69
C ALA A 93 5.79 -5.50 19.17
N THR A 94 5.34 -4.54 18.35
CA THR A 94 5.52 -4.57 16.90
C THR A 94 7.00 -4.48 16.52
N PHE A 95 7.78 -3.62 17.18
CA PHE A 95 9.22 -3.52 16.96
C PHE A 95 9.94 -4.83 17.30
N PHE A 96 9.64 -5.44 18.45
CA PHE A 96 10.19 -6.74 18.83
C PHE A 96 9.77 -7.84 17.86
N GLY A 97 8.51 -7.88 17.42
CA GLY A 97 8.03 -8.79 16.40
C GLY A 97 8.83 -8.67 15.10
N ALA A 98 9.00 -7.45 14.60
CA ALA A 98 9.80 -7.17 13.42
C ALA A 98 11.27 -7.60 13.59
N LEU A 99 11.88 -7.34 14.75
CA LEU A 99 13.24 -7.75 15.05
C LEU A 99 13.39 -9.27 15.06
N VAL A 100 12.46 -9.98 15.69
CA VAL A 100 12.45 -11.46 15.72
C VAL A 100 12.31 -12.01 14.30
N MET A 101 11.36 -11.50 13.52
CA MET A 101 11.15 -11.92 12.12
C MET A 101 12.37 -11.65 11.26
N TYR A 102 13.04 -10.52 11.45
CA TYR A 102 14.31 -10.22 10.77
C TYR A 102 15.39 -11.27 11.06
N HIS A 103 15.60 -11.61 12.33
CA HIS A 103 16.64 -12.58 12.70
C HIS A 103 16.28 -14.00 12.26
N LEU A 104 15.01 -14.41 12.40
CA LEU A 104 14.54 -15.72 11.93
C LEU A 104 14.69 -15.86 10.41
N SER A 105 14.30 -14.84 9.65
CA SER A 105 14.45 -14.84 8.19
C SER A 105 15.91 -14.90 7.76
N ARG A 106 16.81 -14.21 8.47
CA ARG A 106 18.24 -14.30 8.21
C ARG A 106 18.80 -15.68 8.53
N LEU A 107 18.41 -16.27 9.66
CA LEU A 107 18.84 -17.60 10.06
C LEU A 107 18.36 -18.65 9.04
N PHE A 108 17.11 -18.55 8.61
CA PHE A 108 16.54 -19.41 7.58
C PHE A 108 17.27 -19.24 6.24
N GLY A 109 17.47 -18.00 5.80
CA GLY A 109 18.21 -17.69 4.57
C GLY A 109 19.64 -18.25 4.60
N PHE A 110 20.34 -18.11 5.74
CA PHE A 110 21.67 -18.70 5.92
C PHE A 110 21.65 -20.22 5.80
N ALA A 111 20.64 -20.89 6.39
CA ALA A 111 20.51 -22.35 6.34
C ALA A 111 20.30 -22.90 4.93
N ILE A 112 19.66 -22.12 4.02
CA ILE A 112 19.45 -22.50 2.63
C ILE A 112 20.44 -21.88 1.64
N GLY A 113 21.50 -21.23 2.15
CA GLY A 113 22.59 -20.66 1.34
C GLY A 113 22.25 -19.32 0.66
N TRP A 114 21.27 -18.59 1.16
CA TRP A 114 20.92 -17.26 0.65
C TRP A 114 21.89 -16.19 1.13
N ASN A 115 22.05 -15.15 0.31
CA ASN A 115 22.84 -13.99 0.68
C ASN A 115 22.07 -13.07 1.65
N ALA A 116 22.77 -12.09 2.24
CA ALA A 116 22.18 -11.18 3.23
C ALA A 116 21.00 -10.35 2.68
N ASN A 117 21.05 -9.97 1.41
CA ASN A 117 19.98 -9.21 0.77
C ASN A 117 18.72 -10.06 0.59
N GLN A 118 18.85 -11.30 0.13
CA GLN A 118 17.71 -12.22 0.00
C GLN A 118 17.06 -12.49 1.36
N GLY A 119 17.86 -12.66 2.43
CA GLY A 119 17.33 -12.76 3.78
C GLY A 119 16.58 -11.50 4.25
N LEU A 120 17.02 -10.32 3.83
CA LEU A 120 16.36 -9.06 4.16
C LEU A 120 15.01 -8.93 3.40
N PHE A 121 14.97 -9.31 2.12
CA PHE A 121 13.72 -9.36 1.36
C PHE A 121 12.71 -10.32 1.98
N LEU A 122 13.15 -11.52 2.37
CA LEU A 122 12.31 -12.48 3.09
C LEU A 122 11.77 -11.90 4.40
N ALA A 123 12.61 -11.21 5.17
CA ALA A 123 12.19 -10.55 6.41
C ALA A 123 11.11 -9.51 6.14
N GLY A 124 11.28 -8.67 5.12
CA GLY A 124 10.27 -7.68 4.73
C GLY A 124 8.92 -8.32 4.38
N MET A 125 8.93 -9.45 3.67
CA MET A 125 7.71 -10.19 3.33
C MET A 125 7.02 -10.81 4.56
N LEU A 126 7.80 -11.35 5.51
CA LEU A 126 7.25 -12.05 6.68
C LEU A 126 6.90 -11.14 7.86
N MET A 127 7.34 -9.87 7.83
CA MET A 127 7.02 -8.88 8.86
C MET A 127 5.58 -8.37 8.81
N VAL A 128 4.86 -8.62 7.72
CA VAL A 128 3.55 -8.02 7.46
C VAL A 128 2.47 -9.06 7.57
N SER A 129 1.45 -8.77 8.37
CA SER A 129 0.24 -9.57 8.47
C SER A 129 -0.90 -8.95 7.64
N SER A 130 -1.89 -9.77 7.27
CA SER A 130 -3.06 -9.28 6.53
C SER A 130 -4.10 -8.70 7.48
N SER A 131 -4.15 -7.37 7.58
CA SER A 131 -5.16 -6.64 8.34
C SER A 131 -6.60 -6.98 7.91
N ALA A 132 -6.82 -7.28 6.62
CA ALA A 132 -8.11 -7.69 6.10
C ALA A 132 -8.56 -9.07 6.65
N ILE A 133 -7.64 -10.04 6.71
CA ILE A 133 -7.94 -11.38 7.26
C ILE A 133 -8.17 -11.28 8.77
N ILE A 134 -7.33 -10.54 9.49
CA ILE A 134 -7.47 -10.32 10.93
C ILE A 134 -8.82 -9.69 11.23
N SER A 135 -9.19 -8.62 10.52
CA SER A 135 -10.49 -7.94 10.69
C SER A 135 -11.67 -8.89 10.46
N LYS A 136 -11.60 -9.72 9.41
CA LYS A 136 -12.65 -10.71 9.11
C LYS A 136 -12.78 -11.73 10.23
N ILE A 137 -11.69 -12.33 10.69
CA ILE A 137 -11.68 -13.32 11.78
C ILE A 137 -12.22 -12.72 13.08
N LEU A 138 -11.78 -11.51 13.42
CA LEU A 138 -12.27 -10.82 14.61
C LEU A 138 -13.77 -10.50 14.54
N HIS A 139 -14.26 -10.18 13.34
CA HIS A 139 -15.70 -9.94 13.14
C HIS A 139 -16.51 -11.24 13.27
N GLU A 140 -16.07 -12.32 12.66
CA GLU A 140 -16.72 -13.64 12.71
C GLU A 140 -16.69 -14.24 14.12
N SER A 141 -15.61 -14.03 14.89
CA SER A 141 -15.48 -14.49 16.28
C SER A 141 -16.14 -13.59 17.32
N GLY A 142 -16.64 -12.40 16.92
CA GLY A 142 -17.22 -11.42 17.85
C GLY A 142 -16.19 -10.70 18.74
N ALA A 143 -14.90 -10.94 18.51
CA ALA A 143 -13.80 -10.42 19.34
C ALA A 143 -13.37 -8.98 19.00
N ASN A 144 -14.07 -8.29 18.11
CA ASN A 144 -13.73 -6.92 17.69
C ASN A 144 -13.65 -5.91 18.84
N HIS A 145 -14.45 -6.11 19.88
CA HIS A 145 -14.52 -5.22 21.03
C HIS A 145 -13.65 -5.68 22.20
N GLU A 146 -13.08 -6.87 22.12
CA GLU A 146 -12.18 -7.39 23.13
C GLU A 146 -10.81 -6.69 23.06
N ARG A 147 -10.12 -6.65 24.20
CA ARG A 147 -8.78 -6.06 24.27
C ARG A 147 -7.78 -6.77 23.35
N SER A 148 -7.87 -8.09 23.24
CA SER A 148 -7.10 -8.93 22.34
C SER A 148 -7.29 -8.56 20.87
N GLY A 149 -8.55 -8.40 20.43
CA GLY A 149 -8.89 -7.98 19.09
C GLY A 149 -8.41 -6.57 18.74
N GLN A 150 -8.57 -5.64 19.68
CA GLN A 150 -8.08 -4.27 19.52
C GLN A 150 -6.55 -4.22 19.43
N LEU A 151 -5.84 -5.04 20.20
CA LEU A 151 -4.38 -5.14 20.12
C LEU A 151 -3.94 -5.77 18.80
N ALA A 152 -4.58 -6.85 18.36
CA ALA A 152 -4.28 -7.50 17.08
C ALA A 152 -4.45 -6.54 15.90
N MET A 153 -5.56 -5.80 15.85
CA MET A 153 -5.76 -4.76 14.84
C MET A 153 -4.73 -3.63 14.94
N GLY A 154 -4.36 -3.25 16.16
CA GLY A 154 -3.36 -2.22 16.38
C GLY A 154 -1.96 -2.63 15.88
N VAL A 155 -1.54 -3.86 16.17
CA VAL A 155 -0.28 -4.44 15.66
C VAL A 155 -0.31 -4.47 14.13
N SER A 156 -1.37 -4.99 13.53
CA SER A 156 -1.50 -5.10 12.07
C SER A 156 -1.40 -3.73 11.37
N VAL A 157 -2.05 -2.70 11.93
CA VAL A 157 -1.94 -1.32 11.40
C VAL A 157 -0.51 -0.77 11.51
N LEU A 158 0.22 -1.12 12.58
CA LEU A 158 1.64 -0.73 12.71
C LEU A 158 2.53 -1.51 11.73
N GLU A 159 2.26 -2.79 11.52
CA GLU A 159 2.94 -3.63 10.54
C GLU A 159 2.75 -3.10 9.12
N ASP A 160 1.56 -2.60 8.76
CA ASP A 160 1.31 -1.93 7.47
C ASP A 160 2.23 -0.71 7.30
N GLY A 161 2.44 0.08 8.36
CA GLY A 161 3.42 1.18 8.36
C GLY A 161 4.87 0.69 8.18
N VAL A 162 5.24 -0.39 8.86
CA VAL A 162 6.57 -1.04 8.70
C VAL A 162 6.74 -1.57 7.27
N ALA A 163 5.69 -2.15 6.69
CA ALA A 163 5.69 -2.63 5.31
C ALA A 163 6.05 -1.54 4.31
N VAL A 164 5.46 -0.35 4.44
CA VAL A 164 5.74 0.78 3.55
C VAL A 164 7.20 1.23 3.66
N VAL A 165 7.75 1.29 4.88
CA VAL A 165 9.16 1.60 5.11
C VAL A 165 10.06 0.53 4.49
N MET A 166 9.75 -0.75 4.70
CA MET A 166 10.51 -1.87 4.13
C MET A 166 10.43 -1.88 2.61
N LEU A 167 9.25 -1.69 2.02
CA LEU A 167 9.06 -1.62 0.57
C LEU A 167 9.93 -0.51 -0.05
N THR A 168 9.98 0.65 0.62
CA THR A 168 10.79 1.78 0.17
C THR A 168 12.29 1.48 0.28
N LEU A 169 12.74 0.87 1.38
CA LEU A 169 14.13 0.47 1.56
C LEU A 169 14.56 -0.60 0.56
N LEU A 170 13.77 -1.67 0.43
CA LEU A 170 14.07 -2.77 -0.49
C LEU A 170 14.01 -2.32 -1.94
N GLY A 171 13.05 -1.48 -2.31
CA GLY A 171 12.95 -0.87 -3.64
C GLY A 171 14.16 -0.01 -3.97
N SER A 172 14.65 0.81 -3.02
CA SER A 172 15.86 1.61 -3.22
C SER A 172 17.13 0.74 -3.36
N MET A 173 17.16 -0.43 -2.72
CA MET A 173 18.28 -1.38 -2.85
C MET A 173 18.24 -2.16 -4.15
N ALA A 174 17.05 -2.46 -4.68
CA ALA A 174 16.87 -3.20 -5.93
C ALA A 174 17.13 -2.33 -7.18
N GLY A 175 16.79 -1.02 -7.11
CA GLY A 175 16.97 -0.07 -8.22
C GLY A 175 18.36 0.58 -8.30
N ALA A 176 19.22 0.35 -7.31
CA ALA A 176 20.55 0.96 -7.29
C ALA A 176 21.58 0.05 -7.94
N GLU A 177 21.99 0.35 -9.16
CA GLU A 177 23.25 -0.15 -9.75
C GLU A 177 24.50 0.29 -8.96
N ALA A 178 24.34 1.20 -8.02
CA ALA A 178 25.36 1.58 -7.05
C ALA A 178 24.69 1.85 -5.68
N ALA A 179 24.99 1.01 -4.70
CA ALA A 179 24.67 1.34 -3.31
C ALA A 179 25.18 2.77 -3.01
N PRO A 180 24.32 3.69 -2.53
CA PRO A 180 24.79 5.02 -2.23
C PRO A 180 25.96 4.95 -1.24
N ALA A 181 27.01 5.72 -1.46
CA ALA A 181 28.23 5.75 -0.63
C ALA A 181 27.95 6.03 0.87
N SER A 182 26.74 6.40 1.22
CA SER A 182 26.26 6.69 2.57
C SER A 182 25.83 5.46 3.39
N GLY A 183 25.82 4.25 2.83
CA GLY A 183 25.37 3.04 3.53
C GLY A 183 23.89 3.08 3.97
N VAL A 184 23.45 2.00 4.65
CA VAL A 184 22.07 1.84 5.17
C VAL A 184 21.66 2.99 6.10
N VAL A 185 22.56 3.46 6.96
CA VAL A 185 22.28 4.54 7.92
C VAL A 185 21.97 5.87 7.19
N GLY A 186 22.73 6.20 6.15
CA GLY A 186 22.48 7.40 5.36
C GLY A 186 21.15 7.34 4.60
N THR A 187 20.79 6.15 4.10
CA THR A 187 19.48 5.93 3.45
C THR A 187 18.33 6.10 4.43
N LEU A 188 18.45 5.52 5.64
CA LEU A 188 17.45 5.68 6.70
C LEU A 188 17.32 7.14 7.15
N PHE A 189 18.43 7.87 7.26
CA PHE A 189 18.38 9.28 7.63
C PHE A 189 17.69 10.13 6.57
N ARG A 190 18.00 9.92 5.28
CA ARG A 190 17.35 10.64 4.17
C ARG A 190 15.87 10.31 4.10
N LEU A 191 15.49 9.02 4.26
CA LEU A 191 14.10 8.60 4.30
C LEU A 191 13.37 9.25 5.48
N GLY A 192 13.96 9.24 6.67
CA GLY A 192 13.40 9.89 7.85
C GLY A 192 13.21 11.39 7.65
N ALA A 193 14.22 12.07 7.09
CA ALA A 193 14.13 13.49 6.76
C ALA A 193 13.01 13.78 5.74
N PHE A 194 12.89 12.97 4.68
CA PHE A 194 11.82 13.11 3.70
C PHE A 194 10.43 12.91 4.35
N VAL A 195 10.24 11.86 5.14
CA VAL A 195 8.98 11.58 5.83
C VAL A 195 8.60 12.71 6.79
N VAL A 196 9.57 13.26 7.53
CA VAL A 196 9.32 14.38 8.44
C VAL A 196 8.98 15.65 7.65
N LEU A 197 9.73 15.99 6.62
CA LEU A 197 9.48 17.18 5.80
C LEU A 197 8.13 17.10 5.06
N ALA A 198 7.86 15.98 4.41
CA ALA A 198 6.59 15.75 3.72
C ALA A 198 5.41 15.68 4.70
N GLY A 199 5.60 15.02 5.86
CA GLY A 199 4.59 14.92 6.91
C GLY A 199 4.27 16.28 7.53
N VAL A 200 5.27 17.02 7.98
CA VAL A 200 5.07 18.35 8.60
C VAL A 200 4.54 19.35 7.57
N GLY A 201 5.15 19.40 6.37
CA GLY A 201 4.68 20.26 5.28
C GLY A 201 3.25 19.92 4.86
N GLY A 202 2.94 18.65 4.74
CA GLY A 202 1.61 18.17 4.39
C GLY A 202 0.57 18.45 5.48
N LEU A 203 0.88 18.22 6.75
CA LEU A 203 -0.02 18.56 7.86
C LEU A 203 -0.35 20.06 7.99
N LEU A 204 0.50 20.91 7.48
CA LEU A 204 0.27 22.36 7.40
C LEU A 204 -0.49 22.75 6.12
N ALA A 205 -0.05 22.25 4.96
CA ALA A 205 -0.56 22.64 3.65
C ALA A 205 -1.90 21.99 3.31
N VAL A 206 -2.07 20.68 3.56
CA VAL A 206 -3.27 19.94 3.15
C VAL A 206 -4.53 20.44 3.86
N PRO A 207 -4.57 20.61 5.20
CA PRO A 207 -5.76 21.15 5.87
C PRO A 207 -6.11 22.57 5.43
N TRP A 208 -5.09 23.40 5.18
CA TRP A 208 -5.31 24.75 4.68
C TRP A 208 -5.92 24.75 3.28
N LEU A 209 -5.39 23.90 2.38
CA LEU A 209 -5.89 23.77 1.02
C LEU A 209 -7.32 23.21 0.99
N LEU A 210 -7.57 22.13 1.76
CA LEU A 210 -8.90 21.51 1.86
C LEU A 210 -9.93 22.49 2.42
N ARG A 211 -9.58 23.32 3.42
CA ARG A 211 -10.47 24.38 3.93
C ARG A 211 -10.80 25.41 2.85
N ARG A 212 -9.81 25.85 2.08
CA ARG A 212 -10.02 26.79 0.98
C ARG A 212 -10.97 26.21 -0.07
N MET A 213 -10.80 24.95 -0.41
CA MET A 213 -11.63 24.26 -1.39
C MET A 213 -13.05 24.01 -0.83
N SER A 214 -13.17 23.62 0.45
CA SER A 214 -14.47 23.37 1.10
C SER A 214 -15.37 24.59 1.20
N ILE A 215 -14.81 25.80 1.29
CA ILE A 215 -15.57 27.07 1.35
C ILE A 215 -16.06 27.48 -0.04
N ALA A 216 -15.40 27.06 -1.10
CA ALA A 216 -15.58 27.60 -2.45
C ALA A 216 -16.19 26.60 -3.47
N ALA A 217 -16.36 25.32 -3.13
CA ALA A 217 -16.53 24.30 -4.16
C ALA A 217 -17.43 23.13 -3.77
N ASP A 218 -18.01 22.54 -4.80
CA ASP A 218 -18.74 21.28 -4.79
C ASP A 218 -17.83 20.10 -4.40
N GLU A 219 -18.42 18.99 -3.96
CA GLU A 219 -17.72 17.75 -3.57
C GLU A 219 -16.79 17.22 -4.68
N GLU A 220 -17.13 17.46 -5.94
CA GLU A 220 -16.35 17.07 -7.11
C GLU A 220 -14.98 17.77 -7.15
N LEU A 221 -14.93 19.07 -6.88
CA LEU A 221 -13.67 19.82 -6.88
C LEU A 221 -12.77 19.42 -5.72
N GLN A 222 -13.34 19.04 -4.57
CA GLN A 222 -12.58 18.52 -3.44
C GLN A 222 -11.95 17.16 -3.79
N THR A 223 -12.73 16.27 -4.44
CA THR A 223 -12.23 14.96 -4.89
C THR A 223 -11.08 15.10 -5.89
N LEU A 224 -11.23 15.98 -6.88
CA LEU A 224 -10.17 16.29 -7.84
C LEU A 224 -8.94 16.89 -7.16
N GLY A 225 -9.12 17.77 -6.19
CA GLY A 225 -8.04 18.36 -5.44
C GLY A 225 -7.25 17.36 -4.62
N VAL A 226 -7.95 16.43 -3.95
CA VAL A 226 -7.28 15.35 -3.19
C VAL A 226 -6.58 14.38 -4.14
N ALA A 227 -7.19 14.03 -5.29
CA ALA A 227 -6.54 13.21 -6.31
C ALA A 227 -5.28 13.87 -6.87
N GLY A 228 -5.34 15.18 -7.15
CA GLY A 228 -4.18 15.96 -7.58
C GLY A 228 -3.06 16.00 -6.53
N LEU A 229 -3.41 16.17 -5.25
CA LEU A 229 -2.44 16.10 -4.15
C LEU A 229 -1.84 14.71 -4.00
N LEU A 230 -2.65 13.66 -4.17
CA LEU A 230 -2.21 12.27 -4.09
C LEU A 230 -1.14 11.98 -5.15
N LEU A 231 -1.46 12.26 -6.40
CA LEU A 231 -0.53 12.04 -7.49
C LEU A 231 0.69 12.98 -7.39
N GLY A 232 0.48 14.24 -6.99
CA GLY A 232 1.56 15.20 -6.79
C GLY A 232 2.56 14.75 -5.74
N LEU A 233 2.11 14.31 -4.55
CA LEU A 233 3.02 13.86 -3.50
C LEU A 233 3.68 12.51 -3.85
N ALA A 234 2.97 11.63 -4.56
CA ALA A 234 3.54 10.39 -5.09
C ALA A 234 4.69 10.69 -6.07
N VAL A 235 4.49 11.63 -7.01
CA VAL A 235 5.53 12.06 -7.96
C VAL A 235 6.71 12.73 -7.26
N VAL A 236 6.46 13.57 -6.25
CA VAL A 236 7.53 14.20 -5.43
C VAL A 236 8.35 13.12 -4.71
N ALA A 237 7.70 12.10 -4.15
CA ALA A 237 8.40 10.98 -3.53
C ALA A 237 9.29 10.25 -4.53
N GLN A 238 8.77 9.94 -5.71
CA GLN A 238 9.52 9.28 -6.78
C GLN A 238 10.70 10.13 -7.28
N ALA A 239 10.50 11.42 -7.49
CA ALA A 239 11.56 12.35 -7.88
C ALA A 239 12.65 12.50 -6.79
N SER A 240 12.30 12.21 -5.53
CA SER A 240 13.24 12.17 -4.39
C SER A 240 13.96 10.83 -4.23
N GLY A 241 13.74 9.87 -5.14
CA GLY A 241 14.36 8.53 -5.12
C GLY A 241 13.62 7.52 -4.24
N TYR A 242 12.35 7.79 -3.90
CA TYR A 242 11.49 6.88 -3.15
C TYR A 242 10.38 6.30 -4.03
N SER A 243 9.59 5.37 -3.49
CA SER A 243 8.46 4.79 -4.23
C SER A 243 7.26 5.76 -4.30
N LEU A 244 6.48 5.67 -5.38
CA LEU A 244 5.16 6.32 -5.48
C LEU A 244 4.26 5.96 -4.30
N ALA A 245 4.37 4.71 -3.84
CA ALA A 245 3.62 4.16 -2.72
C ALA A 245 3.84 4.92 -1.42
N LEU A 246 5.10 5.34 -1.12
CA LEU A 246 5.42 6.12 0.07
C LEU A 246 4.72 7.48 0.06
N GLY A 247 4.78 8.20 -1.06
CA GLY A 247 4.12 9.50 -1.19
C GLY A 247 2.61 9.39 -1.00
N ALA A 248 2.00 8.39 -1.62
CA ALA A 248 0.58 8.10 -1.49
C ALA A 248 0.18 7.76 -0.04
N PHE A 249 0.94 6.89 0.62
CA PHE A 249 0.73 6.54 2.01
C PHE A 249 0.82 7.75 2.94
N LEU A 250 1.86 8.57 2.78
CA LEU A 250 2.02 9.79 3.58
C LEU A 250 0.84 10.75 3.42
N LEU A 251 0.36 10.97 2.19
CA LEU A 251 -0.84 11.79 2.01
C LEU A 251 -2.05 11.17 2.70
N GLY A 252 -2.22 9.84 2.62
CA GLY A 252 -3.30 9.15 3.33
C GLY A 252 -3.27 9.40 4.84
N VAL A 253 -2.08 9.28 5.47
CA VAL A 253 -1.89 9.60 6.90
C VAL A 253 -2.19 11.06 7.21
N ILE A 254 -1.76 11.99 6.36
CA ILE A 254 -2.03 13.42 6.53
C ILE A 254 -3.54 13.69 6.47
N VAL A 255 -4.24 13.15 5.46
CA VAL A 255 -5.69 13.31 5.31
C VAL A 255 -6.44 12.67 6.47
N ALA A 256 -5.97 11.54 7.01
CA ALA A 256 -6.56 10.87 8.17
C ALA A 256 -6.62 11.77 9.43
N GLU A 257 -5.70 12.71 9.56
CA GLU A 257 -5.65 13.67 10.67
C GLU A 257 -6.48 14.95 10.40
N THR A 258 -7.05 15.11 9.21
CA THR A 258 -7.89 16.27 8.86
C THR A 258 -9.34 16.06 9.27
N LEU A 259 -10.10 17.16 9.39
CA LEU A 259 -11.54 17.14 9.65
C LEU A 259 -12.34 16.59 8.46
N HIS A 260 -11.76 16.59 7.25
CA HIS A 260 -12.40 16.18 6.00
C HIS A 260 -12.22 14.69 5.68
N ARG A 261 -11.61 13.92 6.58
CA ARG A 261 -11.34 12.48 6.40
C ARG A 261 -12.55 11.71 5.85
N ASN A 262 -13.71 11.84 6.50
CA ASN A 262 -14.90 11.05 6.14
C ASN A 262 -15.46 11.42 4.75
N GLN A 263 -15.29 12.66 4.31
CA GLN A 263 -15.69 13.09 2.97
C GLN A 263 -14.74 12.49 1.92
N VAL A 264 -13.45 12.60 2.15
CA VAL A 264 -12.42 12.03 1.27
C VAL A 264 -12.56 10.51 1.20
N GLU A 265 -12.78 9.82 2.34
CA GLU A 265 -12.97 8.37 2.38
C GLU A 265 -14.14 7.93 1.50
N ARG A 266 -15.29 8.59 1.59
CA ARG A 266 -16.47 8.30 0.74
C ARG A 266 -16.20 8.58 -0.73
N ALA A 267 -15.59 9.71 -1.05
CA ALA A 267 -15.29 10.08 -2.44
C ALA A 267 -14.33 9.09 -3.13
N PHE A 268 -13.38 8.53 -2.35
CA PHE A 268 -12.39 7.59 -2.88
C PHE A 268 -12.79 6.11 -2.75
N GLU A 269 -13.90 5.78 -2.08
CA GLU A 269 -14.30 4.39 -1.84
C GLU A 269 -14.55 3.63 -3.16
N GLY A 270 -15.24 4.24 -4.12
CA GLY A 270 -15.47 3.64 -5.44
C GLY A 270 -14.19 3.52 -6.27
N ILE A 271 -13.37 4.55 -6.30
CA ILE A 271 -12.07 4.56 -7.00
C ILE A 271 -11.14 3.52 -6.38
N ARG A 272 -11.07 3.47 -5.05
CA ARG A 272 -10.30 2.48 -4.30
C ARG A 272 -10.72 1.07 -4.64
N ALA A 273 -12.02 0.78 -4.69
CA ALA A 273 -12.52 -0.55 -5.03
C ALA A 273 -12.00 -1.00 -6.40
N VAL A 274 -12.10 -0.17 -7.42
CA VAL A 274 -11.65 -0.49 -8.79
C VAL A 274 -10.14 -0.64 -8.87
N PHE A 275 -9.38 0.35 -8.39
CA PHE A 275 -7.92 0.38 -8.58
C PHE A 275 -7.14 -0.49 -7.58
N SER A 276 -7.62 -0.69 -6.34
CA SER A 276 -6.97 -1.60 -5.41
C SER A 276 -7.10 -3.05 -5.85
N GLU A 277 -8.17 -3.39 -6.56
CA GLU A 277 -8.39 -4.71 -7.12
C GLU A 277 -7.45 -4.98 -8.31
N ILE A 278 -7.23 -3.98 -9.17
CA ILE A 278 -6.25 -4.06 -10.27
C ILE A 278 -4.83 -4.25 -9.71
N GLY A 279 -4.45 -3.50 -8.67
CA GLY A 279 -3.14 -3.62 -8.03
C GLY A 279 -2.91 -5.00 -7.39
N ARG A 280 -3.94 -5.60 -6.79
CA ARG A 280 -3.87 -6.96 -6.21
C ARG A 280 -3.80 -8.07 -7.25
N ALA A 281 -4.38 -7.88 -8.42
CA ALA A 281 -4.30 -8.84 -9.52
C ALA A 281 -2.90 -8.92 -10.15
N HIS A 282 -1.95 -8.09 -9.70
CA HIS A 282 -0.65 -7.90 -10.37
C HIS A 282 0.56 -8.27 -9.51
N VAL A 283 0.36 -8.58 -8.22
CA VAL A 283 1.40 -9.10 -7.31
C VAL A 283 1.41 -10.62 -7.36
#